data_6e3e5d58ea2935c19bb14dbb86e3cb99
#
_entry.id   6e3e5d58ea2935c19bb14dbb86e3cb99
#
_cell.length_a   1.000
_cell.length_b   1.000
_cell.length_c   1.000
_cell.angle_alpha   90.00
_cell.angle_beta   90.00
_cell.angle_gamma   90.00
#
_symmetry.space_group_name_H-M   'P 1'
#
loop_
_entity.id
_entity.type
_entity.pdbx_description
1 polymer ?
#
loop_
_entity_poly.entity_id
_entity_poly.type
_entity_poly.pdbx_seq_one_letter_code
_entity_poly.pdbx_strand_id
1 'polypeptide(L)'
;LGAAVRVGLSEGVKRDSSAVIFADADGEYPPEELENLVAPIVQGKADYVVGSRFLGDIEFMRPHRRFGNLVLTRILSIIARRRITDGQTGYRAFSPRAAKAAEVIHDFNYAQIITLDLLAKGYIYLEVPISYHFRTTGESFVKLFPYLRKVVPAVYKELNSV
;
A
#
# COMPACT_ATOMS: atom_id res chain seq x y z
N LEU A 1 -4.01 3.09 -12.45
CA LEU A 1 -3.82 3.42 -11.04
C LEU A 1 -2.34 3.70 -10.74
N GLY A 2 -1.41 2.84 -11.15
CA GLY A 2 0.03 3.04 -10.94
C GLY A 2 0.57 4.34 -11.56
N ALA A 3 0.06 4.75 -12.74
CA ALA A 3 0.42 6.04 -13.32
C ALA A 3 0.06 7.22 -12.41
N ALA A 4 -1.12 7.20 -11.78
CA ALA A 4 -1.53 8.24 -10.84
C ALA A 4 -0.61 8.26 -9.60
N VAL A 5 -0.22 7.08 -9.11
CA VAL A 5 0.72 6.96 -7.99
C VAL A 5 2.08 7.57 -8.33
N ARG A 6 2.65 7.23 -9.51
CA ARG A 6 3.92 7.82 -9.99
C ARG A 6 3.86 9.34 -10.05
N VAL A 7 2.78 9.88 -10.63
CA VAL A 7 2.60 11.34 -10.74
C VAL A 7 2.50 11.97 -9.36
N GLY A 8 1.68 11.41 -8.46
CA GLY A 8 1.51 11.92 -7.11
C GLY A 8 2.80 11.90 -6.29
N LEU A 9 3.58 10.81 -6.34
CA LEU A 9 4.89 10.75 -5.68
C LEU A 9 5.85 11.81 -6.23
N SER A 10 5.94 11.93 -7.55
CA SER A 10 6.79 12.94 -8.21
C SER A 10 6.40 14.37 -7.84
N GLU A 11 5.09 14.68 -7.84
CA GLU A 11 4.61 16.01 -7.45
C GLU A 11 4.86 16.32 -5.97
N GLY A 12 4.67 15.34 -5.08
CA GLY A 12 4.98 15.51 -3.67
C GLY A 12 6.46 15.84 -3.44
N VAL A 13 7.36 15.13 -4.13
CA VAL A 13 8.81 15.41 -4.08
C VAL A 13 9.15 16.80 -4.64
N LYS A 14 8.57 17.20 -5.79
CA LYS A 14 8.81 18.53 -6.39
C LYS A 14 8.34 19.67 -5.50
N ARG A 15 7.33 19.46 -4.67
CA ARG A 15 6.78 20.47 -3.76
C ARG A 15 7.43 20.49 -2.40
N ASP A 16 8.54 19.77 -2.20
CA ASP A 16 9.22 19.62 -0.91
C ASP A 16 8.28 19.22 0.24
N SER A 17 7.29 18.38 -0.06
CA SER A 17 6.31 17.92 0.92
C SER A 17 6.97 17.09 2.01
N SER A 18 6.60 17.29 3.28
CA SER A 18 7.10 16.50 4.42
C SER A 18 6.68 15.04 4.39
N ALA A 19 5.56 14.73 3.73
CA ALA A 19 5.07 13.39 3.46
C ALA A 19 4.19 13.40 2.20
N VAL A 20 4.13 12.27 1.50
CA VAL A 20 3.20 12.06 0.38
C VAL A 20 2.26 10.91 0.75
N ILE A 21 0.94 11.14 0.61
CA ILE A 21 -0.06 10.17 1.02
C ILE A 21 -0.92 9.76 -0.16
N PHE A 22 -1.27 8.48 -0.19
CA PHE A 22 -2.29 7.92 -1.05
C PHE A 22 -3.46 7.42 -0.20
N ALA A 23 -4.67 7.78 -0.62
CA ALA A 23 -5.91 7.24 -0.13
C ALA A 23 -6.86 7.05 -1.32
N ASP A 24 -7.59 5.93 -1.33
CA ASP A 24 -8.68 5.76 -2.28
C ASP A 24 -9.84 6.69 -1.91
N ALA A 25 -10.37 7.43 -2.90
CA ALA A 25 -11.43 8.43 -2.68
C ALA A 25 -12.85 7.80 -2.75
N ASP A 26 -13.01 6.56 -2.29
CA ASP A 26 -14.24 5.79 -2.36
C ASP A 26 -14.97 5.69 -1.00
N GLY A 27 -14.48 6.41 0.01
CA GLY A 27 -15.03 6.44 1.36
C GLY A 27 -14.72 5.20 2.20
N GLU A 28 -13.85 4.29 1.72
CA GLU A 28 -13.41 3.12 2.51
C GLU A 28 -12.51 3.53 3.70
N TYR A 29 -11.80 4.67 3.60
CA TYR A 29 -10.85 5.14 4.62
C TYR A 29 -11.23 6.52 5.17
N PRO A 30 -11.30 6.68 6.51
CA PRO A 30 -11.59 7.98 7.13
C PRO A 30 -10.42 8.94 6.94
N PRO A 31 -10.65 10.16 6.39
CA PRO A 31 -9.59 11.17 6.25
C PRO A 31 -9.01 11.63 7.60
N GLU A 32 -9.78 11.51 8.67
CA GLU A 32 -9.37 11.89 10.03
C GLU A 32 -8.20 11.07 10.56
N GLU A 33 -8.01 9.86 10.03
CA GLU A 33 -6.90 8.97 10.41
C GLU A 33 -5.60 9.22 9.62
N LEU A 34 -5.61 10.18 8.71
CA LEU A 34 -4.44 10.56 7.90
C LEU A 34 -3.25 10.94 8.78
N GLU A 35 -3.48 11.60 9.90
CA GLU A 35 -2.45 11.98 10.85
C GLU A 35 -1.71 10.76 11.42
N ASN A 36 -2.39 9.64 11.64
CA ASN A 36 -1.79 8.39 12.13
C ASN A 36 -0.72 7.84 11.17
N LEU A 37 -0.89 8.06 9.86
CA LEU A 37 0.08 7.64 8.84
C LEU A 37 1.24 8.62 8.71
N VAL A 38 0.97 9.92 8.87
CA VAL A 38 1.95 11.00 8.68
C VAL A 38 2.88 11.14 9.87
N ALA A 39 2.36 11.04 11.09
CA ALA A 39 3.11 11.29 12.31
C ALA A 39 4.41 10.47 12.41
N PRO A 40 4.45 9.16 12.10
CA PRO A 40 5.70 8.39 12.14
C PRO A 40 6.76 8.89 11.15
N ILE A 41 6.32 9.42 9.98
CA ILE A 41 7.22 9.96 8.95
C ILE A 41 7.83 11.27 9.43
N VAL A 42 6.99 12.21 9.86
CA VAL A 42 7.45 13.52 10.35
C VAL A 42 8.36 13.38 11.57
N GLN A 43 8.11 12.38 12.40
CA GLN A 43 8.95 12.05 13.57
C GLN A 43 10.24 11.28 13.19
N GLY A 44 10.47 10.99 11.92
CA GLY A 44 11.65 10.24 11.47
C GLY A 44 11.68 8.76 11.89
N LYS A 45 10.55 8.21 12.36
CA LYS A 45 10.43 6.82 12.82
C LYS A 45 10.20 5.82 11.67
N ALA A 46 9.67 6.28 10.55
CA ALA A 46 9.39 5.47 9.38
C ALA A 46 9.58 6.25 8.09
N ASP A 47 9.82 5.53 7.00
CA ASP A 47 9.90 6.05 5.64
C ASP A 47 8.66 5.73 4.83
N TYR A 48 8.06 4.60 5.13
CA TYR A 48 6.90 4.08 4.44
C TYR A 48 5.92 3.50 5.47
N VAL A 49 4.77 4.14 5.57
CA VAL A 49 3.70 3.78 6.52
C VAL A 49 2.50 3.27 5.77
N VAL A 50 1.99 2.14 6.20
CA VAL A 50 0.81 1.48 5.62
C VAL A 50 -0.29 1.42 6.68
N GLY A 51 -1.47 1.92 6.33
CA GLY A 51 -2.66 1.78 7.15
C GLY A 51 -3.20 0.35 7.07
N SER A 52 -3.09 -0.39 8.16
CA SER A 52 -3.57 -1.78 8.22
C SER A 52 -4.99 -1.85 8.75
N ARG A 53 -5.90 -2.36 7.92
CA ARG A 53 -7.28 -2.66 8.31
C ARG A 53 -7.37 -3.79 9.32
N PHE A 54 -6.42 -4.74 9.27
CA PHE A 54 -6.40 -5.90 10.17
C PHE A 54 -5.76 -5.62 11.54
N LEU A 55 -5.19 -4.42 11.74
CA LEU A 55 -4.76 -3.91 13.05
C LEU A 55 -5.80 -2.97 13.68
N GLY A 56 -6.73 -2.44 12.89
CA GLY A 56 -7.79 -1.53 13.33
C GLY A 56 -9.18 -2.15 13.21
N ASP A 57 -10.17 -1.30 13.04
CA ASP A 57 -11.58 -1.68 13.05
C ASP A 57 -12.13 -1.87 11.63
N ILE A 58 -12.71 -3.03 11.38
CA ILE A 58 -13.37 -3.36 10.11
C ILE A 58 -14.86 -3.40 10.35
N GLU A 59 -15.60 -2.37 9.89
CA GLU A 59 -17.06 -2.34 9.99
C GLU A 59 -17.68 -3.53 9.27
N PHE A 60 -17.34 -3.74 8.01
CA PHE A 60 -17.76 -4.87 7.22
C PHE A 60 -16.81 -5.13 6.04
N MET A 61 -16.38 -6.35 5.88
CA MET A 61 -15.64 -6.80 4.71
C MET A 61 -16.21 -8.14 4.21
N ARG A 62 -16.53 -8.22 2.92
CA ARG A 62 -17.05 -9.46 2.32
C ARG A 62 -16.10 -10.63 2.58
N PRO A 63 -16.57 -11.81 3.05
CA PRO A 63 -15.71 -12.93 3.46
C PRO A 63 -14.68 -13.35 2.40
N HIS A 64 -15.08 -13.40 1.14
CA HIS A 64 -14.16 -13.75 0.03
C HIS A 64 -13.07 -12.70 -0.21
N ARG A 65 -13.39 -11.40 -0.03
CA ARG A 65 -12.38 -10.30 -0.07
C ARG A 65 -11.41 -10.44 1.11
N ARG A 66 -11.94 -10.67 2.32
CA ARG A 66 -11.13 -10.85 3.52
C ARG A 66 -10.16 -12.02 3.36
N PHE A 67 -10.67 -13.18 2.91
CA PHE A 67 -9.84 -14.36 2.67
C PHE A 67 -8.77 -14.08 1.61
N GLY A 68 -9.13 -13.51 0.46
CA GLY A 68 -8.18 -13.17 -0.61
C GLY A 68 -7.09 -12.19 -0.14
N ASN A 69 -7.46 -11.16 0.63
CA ASN A 69 -6.51 -10.21 1.19
C ASN A 69 -5.53 -10.88 2.16
N LEU A 70 -6.03 -11.76 3.04
CA LEU A 70 -5.18 -12.49 4.00
C LEU A 70 -4.20 -13.43 3.29
N VAL A 71 -4.65 -14.17 2.28
CA VAL A 71 -3.77 -15.06 1.49
C VAL A 71 -2.67 -14.26 0.78
N LEU A 72 -3.04 -13.18 0.07
CA LEU A 72 -2.08 -12.34 -0.64
C LEU A 72 -1.10 -11.64 0.32
N THR A 73 -1.60 -11.15 1.45
CA THR A 73 -0.76 -10.56 2.50
C THR A 73 0.20 -11.58 3.10
N ARG A 74 -0.25 -12.82 3.30
CA ARG A 74 0.62 -13.90 3.79
C ARG A 74 1.74 -14.23 2.81
N ILE A 75 1.43 -14.30 1.52
CA ILE A 75 2.44 -14.50 0.46
C ILE A 75 3.43 -13.34 0.48
N LEU A 76 2.95 -12.10 0.51
CA LEU A 76 3.81 -10.91 0.59
C LEU A 76 4.72 -10.94 1.81
N SER A 77 4.22 -11.32 2.99
CA SER A 77 5.00 -11.45 4.23
C SER A 77 6.12 -12.47 4.11
N ILE A 78 5.86 -13.61 3.44
CA ILE A 78 6.86 -14.66 3.22
C ILE A 78 7.97 -14.15 2.28
N ILE A 79 7.60 -13.50 1.17
CA ILE A 79 8.55 -12.94 0.19
C ILE A 79 9.40 -11.84 0.84
N ALA A 80 8.76 -10.92 1.57
CA ALA A 80 9.42 -9.83 2.27
C ALA A 80 10.25 -10.29 3.48
N ARG A 81 10.15 -11.55 3.89
CA ARG A 81 10.74 -12.09 5.12
C ARG A 81 10.43 -11.24 6.35
N ARG A 82 9.27 -10.63 6.36
CA ARG A 82 8.82 -9.69 7.40
C ARG A 82 7.32 -9.86 7.65
N ARG A 83 6.90 -9.66 8.89
CA ARG A 83 5.49 -9.64 9.22
C ARG A 83 4.84 -8.42 8.58
N ILE A 84 3.88 -8.66 7.70
CA ILE A 84 2.99 -7.66 7.09
C ILE A 84 1.56 -8.09 7.44
N THR A 85 0.73 -7.16 7.87
CA THR A 85 -0.65 -7.43 8.31
C THR A 85 -1.67 -7.05 7.24
N ASP A 86 -1.38 -6.06 6.38
CA ASP A 86 -2.24 -5.67 5.26
C ASP A 86 -1.47 -5.20 4.03
N GLY A 87 -1.21 -6.11 3.10
CA GLY A 87 -0.54 -5.79 1.84
C GLY A 87 -1.43 -5.17 0.76
N GLN A 88 -2.76 -5.09 0.99
CA GLN A 88 -3.75 -4.72 -0.04
C GLN A 88 -4.42 -3.36 0.17
N THR A 89 -4.17 -2.71 1.30
CA THR A 89 -4.75 -1.40 1.61
C THR A 89 -4.28 -0.33 0.62
N GLY A 90 -5.16 0.60 0.27
CA GLY A 90 -4.87 1.80 -0.51
C GLY A 90 -4.40 2.99 0.33
N TYR A 91 -4.41 2.89 1.67
CA TYR A 91 -4.04 3.99 2.55
C TYR A 91 -2.56 3.91 2.96
N ARG A 92 -1.73 4.76 2.36
CA ARG A 92 -0.27 4.68 2.45
C ARG A 92 0.36 6.06 2.51
N ALA A 93 1.44 6.20 3.30
CA ALA A 93 2.22 7.42 3.39
C ALA A 93 3.71 7.14 3.18
N PHE A 94 4.39 8.08 2.55
CA PHE A 94 5.79 7.99 2.15
C PHE A 94 6.57 9.22 2.64
N SER A 95 7.76 9.00 3.17
CA SER A 95 8.72 10.08 3.36
C SER A 95 9.18 10.63 1.99
N PRO A 96 9.71 11.86 1.91
CA PRO A 96 10.24 12.41 0.66
C PRO A 96 11.28 11.49 0.01
N ARG A 97 12.15 10.89 0.81
CA ARG A 97 13.19 9.97 0.33
C ARG A 97 12.62 8.65 -0.18
N ALA A 98 11.60 8.10 0.47
CA ALA A 98 10.91 6.91 0.00
C ALA A 98 10.09 7.19 -1.26
N ALA A 99 9.39 8.34 -1.31
CA ALA A 99 8.64 8.78 -2.48
C ALA A 99 9.52 8.93 -3.72
N LYS A 100 10.73 9.47 -3.55
CA LYS A 100 11.73 9.64 -4.62
C LYS A 100 12.29 8.30 -5.11
N ALA A 101 12.48 7.34 -4.20
CA ALA A 101 13.10 6.04 -4.49
C ALA A 101 12.12 4.98 -4.98
N ALA A 102 10.83 5.19 -4.74
CA ALA A 102 9.80 4.22 -5.06
C ALA A 102 9.65 3.99 -6.57
N GLU A 103 9.79 2.74 -6.98
CA GLU A 103 9.62 2.31 -8.37
C GLU A 103 8.27 1.63 -8.57
N VAL A 104 7.37 2.29 -9.31
CA VAL A 104 6.06 1.76 -9.66
C VAL A 104 6.11 1.27 -11.12
N ILE A 105 6.56 0.04 -11.32
CA ILE A 105 6.83 -0.52 -12.65
C ILE A 105 5.52 -0.84 -13.38
N HIS A 106 4.46 -1.21 -12.65
CA HIS A 106 3.20 -1.65 -13.24
C HIS A 106 2.02 -0.77 -12.84
N ASP A 107 1.13 -0.50 -13.79
CA ASP A 107 -0.12 0.23 -13.52
C ASP A 107 -1.15 -0.60 -12.73
N PHE A 108 -0.92 -1.90 -12.65
CA PHE A 108 -1.77 -2.86 -11.97
C PHE A 108 -1.04 -3.44 -10.75
N ASN A 109 -1.69 -3.43 -9.58
CA ASN A 109 -1.14 -3.99 -8.33
C ASN A 109 0.14 -3.30 -7.80
N TYR A 110 0.19 -1.99 -7.89
CA TYR A 110 1.31 -1.20 -7.38
C TYR A 110 1.58 -1.41 -5.88
N ALA A 111 0.53 -1.70 -5.10
CA ALA A 111 0.58 -1.73 -3.65
C ALA A 111 1.59 -2.75 -3.07
N GLN A 112 1.61 -3.95 -3.62
CA GLN A 112 2.52 -5.03 -3.19
C GLN A 112 3.93 -4.80 -3.72
N ILE A 113 4.04 -4.38 -4.98
CA ILE A 113 5.33 -4.15 -5.65
C ILE A 113 6.09 -3.03 -4.96
N ILE A 114 5.43 -1.88 -4.71
CA ILE A 114 6.07 -0.76 -4.01
C ILE A 114 6.48 -1.12 -2.56
N THR A 115 5.72 -2.02 -1.91
CA THR A 115 6.08 -2.51 -0.58
C THR A 115 7.36 -3.36 -0.65
N LEU A 116 7.46 -4.27 -1.61
CA LEU A 116 8.65 -5.10 -1.81
C LEU A 116 9.87 -4.26 -2.21
N ASP A 117 9.70 -3.34 -3.15
CA ASP A 117 10.73 -2.42 -3.63
C ASP A 117 11.34 -1.61 -2.48
N LEU A 118 10.52 -0.92 -1.70
CA LEU A 118 11.00 -0.10 -0.59
C LEU A 118 11.63 -0.94 0.54
N LEU A 119 11.10 -2.12 0.82
CA LEU A 119 11.70 -3.05 1.78
C LEU A 119 13.06 -3.58 1.30
N ALA A 120 13.18 -3.95 0.02
CA ALA A 120 14.45 -4.40 -0.57
C ALA A 120 15.52 -3.29 -0.56
N LYS A 121 15.11 -2.04 -0.77
CA LYS A 121 15.97 -0.85 -0.67
C LYS A 121 16.29 -0.44 0.78
N GLY A 122 15.80 -1.17 1.80
CA GLY A 122 16.12 -0.94 3.21
C GLY A 122 15.40 0.23 3.87
N TYR A 123 14.29 0.73 3.29
CA TYR A 123 13.47 1.77 3.90
C TYR A 123 12.73 1.27 5.12
N ILE A 124 12.57 2.16 6.13
CA ILE A 124 11.92 1.82 7.40
C ILE A 124 10.40 1.76 7.17
N TYR A 125 9.88 0.53 7.23
CA TYR A 125 8.45 0.22 7.07
C TYR A 125 7.74 0.16 8.43
N LEU A 126 6.53 0.72 8.50
CA LEU A 126 5.65 0.65 9.66
C LEU A 126 4.21 0.41 9.22
N GLU A 127 3.45 -0.34 10.00
CA GLU A 127 1.99 -0.44 9.88
C GLU A 127 1.33 0.25 11.06
N VAL A 128 0.27 1.01 10.77
CA VAL A 128 -0.57 1.66 11.78
C VAL A 128 -2.01 1.16 11.63
N PRO A 129 -2.78 1.01 12.75
CA PRO A 129 -4.18 0.65 12.67
C PRO A 129 -4.98 1.75 11.96
N ILE A 130 -5.92 1.33 11.12
CA ILE A 130 -6.90 2.22 10.49
C ILE A 130 -8.28 1.58 10.50
N SER A 131 -9.31 2.42 10.49
CA SER A 131 -10.69 1.99 10.30
C SER A 131 -10.98 1.71 8.82
N TYR A 132 -11.87 0.77 8.59
CA TYR A 132 -12.32 0.41 7.25
C TYR A 132 -13.84 0.41 7.19
N HIS A 133 -14.40 1.28 6.36
CA HIS A 133 -15.83 1.36 6.10
C HIS A 133 -16.20 0.64 4.81
N PHE A 134 -17.39 0.05 4.81
CA PHE A 134 -17.88 -0.58 3.59
C PHE A 134 -18.37 0.50 2.62
N ARG A 135 -17.76 0.57 1.42
CA ARG A 135 -18.21 1.52 0.42
C ARG A 135 -19.61 1.19 -0.08
N THR A 136 -20.45 2.20 -0.15
CA THR A 136 -21.83 2.10 -0.62
C THR A 136 -21.99 2.39 -2.11
N THR A 137 -20.96 2.96 -2.76
CA THR A 137 -20.98 3.38 -4.16
C THR A 137 -19.81 2.78 -4.96
N GLY A 138 -20.03 2.61 -6.25
CA GLY A 138 -19.02 2.11 -7.19
C GLY A 138 -18.86 0.57 -7.20
N GLU A 139 -18.16 0.07 -8.22
CA GLU A 139 -17.88 -1.36 -8.39
C GLU A 139 -16.39 -1.64 -8.22
N SER A 140 -16.04 -2.85 -7.73
CA SER A 140 -14.65 -3.29 -7.63
C SER A 140 -14.12 -3.70 -9.00
N PHE A 141 -13.08 -3.02 -9.49
CA PHE A 141 -12.39 -3.38 -10.73
C PHE A 141 -11.47 -4.60 -10.59
N VAL A 142 -11.18 -5.05 -9.37
CA VAL A 142 -10.27 -6.17 -9.11
C VAL A 142 -11.02 -7.49 -9.18
N LYS A 143 -10.79 -8.24 -10.27
CA LYS A 143 -11.25 -9.64 -10.41
C LYS A 143 -10.08 -10.57 -10.05
N LEU A 144 -10.29 -11.47 -9.09
CA LEU A 144 -9.23 -12.30 -8.47
C LEU A 144 -8.39 -13.09 -9.50
N PHE A 145 -9.01 -13.78 -10.44
CA PHE A 145 -8.31 -14.62 -11.43
C PHE A 145 -7.41 -13.85 -12.41
N PRO A 146 -7.88 -12.77 -13.07
CA PRO A 146 -7.02 -11.92 -13.89
C PRO A 146 -5.92 -11.23 -13.08
N TYR A 147 -6.19 -10.96 -11.80
CA TYR A 147 -5.24 -10.39 -10.88
C TYR A 147 -4.06 -11.31 -10.61
N LEU A 148 -4.31 -12.55 -10.17
CA LEU A 148 -3.26 -13.54 -9.89
C LEU A 148 -2.38 -13.83 -11.11
N ARG A 149 -2.99 -13.91 -12.30
CA ARG A 149 -2.27 -14.17 -13.55
C ARG A 149 -1.28 -13.06 -13.94
N LYS A 150 -1.52 -11.81 -13.47
CA LYS A 150 -0.63 -10.66 -13.71
C LYS A 150 0.38 -10.43 -12.58
N VAL A 151 0.01 -10.75 -11.34
CA VAL A 151 0.83 -10.51 -10.16
C VAL A 151 2.00 -11.50 -10.07
N VAL A 152 1.75 -12.78 -10.33
CA VAL A 152 2.79 -13.81 -10.21
C VAL A 152 4.00 -13.52 -11.11
N PRO A 153 3.85 -13.20 -12.42
CA PRO A 153 4.99 -12.84 -13.27
C PRO A 153 5.68 -11.53 -12.85
N ALA A 154 4.91 -10.55 -12.34
CA ALA A 154 5.45 -9.27 -11.91
C ALA A 154 6.33 -9.42 -10.66
N VAL A 155 5.87 -10.17 -9.67
CA VAL A 155 6.65 -10.51 -8.46
C VAL A 155 7.89 -11.33 -8.83
N TYR A 156 7.75 -12.30 -9.73
CA TYR A 156 8.90 -13.11 -10.21
C TYR A 156 9.97 -12.25 -10.88
N LYS A 157 9.53 -11.28 -11.72
CA LYS A 157 10.46 -10.35 -12.39
C LYS A 157 11.17 -9.44 -11.39
N GLU A 158 10.44 -8.92 -10.39
CA GLU A 158 11.02 -8.08 -9.32
C GLU A 158 12.08 -8.81 -8.51
N LEU A 159 11.81 -10.06 -8.12
CA LEU A 159 12.76 -10.89 -7.37
C LEU A 159 14.02 -11.27 -8.16
N ASN A 160 13.99 -11.20 -9.49
CA ASN A 160 15.12 -11.55 -10.36
C ASN A 160 15.79 -10.32 -11.00
N SER A 161 15.36 -9.09 -10.67
CA SER A 161 15.94 -7.84 -11.17
C SER A 161 16.91 -7.17 -10.20
N VAL A 162 17.27 -7.87 -9.11
CA VAL A 162 18.27 -7.44 -8.12
C VAL A 162 19.61 -8.16 -8.39
#